data_385d89bbdaef982321ad5bc9db52fa69
#
_entry.id   385d89bbdaef982321ad5bc9db52fa69
#
_cell.length_a   1.000
_cell.length_b   1.000
_cell.length_c   1.000
_cell.angle_alpha   90.00
_cell.angle_beta   90.00
_cell.angle_gamma   90.00
#
_symmetry.space_group_name_H-M   'P 1'
#
loop_
_entity.id
_entity.type
_entity.pdbx_description
1 polymer ?
#
loop_
_entity_poly.entity_id
_entity_poly.type
_entity_poly.pdbx_seq_one_letter_code
_entity_poly.pdbx_strand_id
1 'polypeptide(L)'
;MAILAFQKPDKVIMLDATETFGRFEFRPLKPGYGITVGNALRRILLSSLEGYAITAIKIQGVDHEFATIPGVIETVVDIILNLKQVRFKRMVEGEDSEIV
;
A
#
# COMPACT_ATOMS: atom_id res chain seq x y z
N MET A 1 -5.42 36.32 26.85
CA MET A 1 -4.72 35.68 25.73
C MET A 1 -5.75 34.90 24.92
N ALA A 2 -5.89 35.16 23.65
CA ALA A 2 -6.76 34.41 22.78
C ALA A 2 -6.12 33.07 22.42
N ILE A 3 -6.86 31.99 22.63
CA ILE A 3 -6.45 30.69 22.17
C ILE A 3 -6.85 30.59 20.71
N LEU A 4 -5.89 30.41 19.81
CA LEU A 4 -6.19 30.16 18.41
C LEU A 4 -6.78 28.78 18.25
N ALA A 5 -8.04 28.73 17.85
CA ALA A 5 -8.67 27.43 17.54
C ALA A 5 -8.01 26.81 16.30
N PHE A 6 -7.75 25.53 16.37
CA PHE A 6 -7.31 24.78 15.20
C PHE A 6 -8.41 24.77 14.14
N GLN A 7 -8.11 25.25 12.95
CA GLN A 7 -9.05 25.25 11.85
C GLN A 7 -9.05 23.88 11.16
N LYS A 8 -10.16 23.19 11.25
CA LYS A 8 -10.35 21.92 10.56
C LYS A 8 -10.83 22.14 9.13
N PRO A 9 -10.37 21.34 8.18
CA PRO A 9 -10.95 21.39 6.85
C PRO A 9 -12.41 20.92 6.91
N ASP A 10 -13.32 21.70 6.36
CA ASP A 10 -14.73 21.38 6.30
C ASP A 10 -15.15 20.76 4.96
N LYS A 11 -14.26 20.75 4.01
CA LYS A 11 -14.49 20.15 2.70
C LYS A 11 -13.29 19.35 2.21
N VAL A 12 -13.60 18.19 1.65
CA VAL A 12 -12.67 17.42 0.84
C VAL A 12 -13.27 17.36 -0.56
N ILE A 13 -12.59 17.94 -1.52
CA ILE A 13 -13.07 18.03 -2.90
C ILE A 13 -12.22 17.10 -3.75
N MET A 14 -12.89 16.20 -4.47
CA MET A 14 -12.22 15.36 -5.45
C MET A 14 -12.08 16.13 -6.76
N LEU A 15 -10.85 16.45 -7.13
CA LEU A 15 -10.55 17.17 -8.37
C LEU A 15 -10.44 16.22 -9.56
N ASP A 16 -9.86 15.05 -9.34
CA ASP A 16 -9.66 14.06 -10.38
C ASP A 16 -9.50 12.68 -9.71
N ALA A 17 -9.98 11.64 -10.36
CA ALA A 17 -9.84 10.27 -9.88
C ALA A 17 -9.86 9.27 -11.02
N THR A 18 -8.92 8.34 -10.99
CA THR A 18 -8.88 7.15 -11.83
C THR A 18 -8.75 5.94 -10.92
N GLU A 19 -8.66 4.74 -11.47
CA GLU A 19 -8.46 3.53 -10.67
C GLU A 19 -7.13 3.53 -9.89
N THR A 20 -6.13 4.28 -10.37
CA THR A 20 -4.78 4.28 -9.81
C THR A 20 -4.30 5.65 -9.38
N PHE A 21 -5.10 6.68 -9.55
CA PHE A 21 -4.72 8.05 -9.25
C PHE A 21 -5.91 8.82 -8.66
N GLY A 22 -5.62 9.66 -7.66
CA GLY A 22 -6.60 10.58 -7.10
C GLY A 22 -5.96 11.90 -6.76
N ARG A 23 -6.68 12.98 -7.05
CA ARG A 23 -6.32 14.33 -6.63
C ARG A 23 -7.45 14.91 -5.84
N PHE A 24 -7.14 15.33 -4.61
CA PHE A 24 -8.10 15.86 -3.66
C PHE A 24 -7.65 17.20 -3.12
N GLU A 25 -8.60 18.03 -2.74
CA GLU A 25 -8.32 19.31 -2.12
C GLU A 25 -8.94 19.36 -0.74
N PHE A 26 -8.12 19.66 0.26
CA PHE A 26 -8.53 19.93 1.64
C PHE A 26 -8.51 21.41 1.89
N ARG A 27 -9.65 21.97 2.28
CA ARG A 27 -9.73 23.40 2.65
C ARG A 27 -10.86 23.70 3.62
N PRO A 28 -10.77 24.77 4.41
CA PRO A 28 -9.59 25.62 4.52
C PRO A 28 -8.54 25.03 5.47
N LEU A 29 -7.28 25.39 5.26
CA LEU A 29 -6.18 25.08 6.17
C LEU A 29 -5.40 26.36 6.44
N LYS A 30 -4.92 26.55 7.68
CA LYS A 30 -4.02 27.62 8.02
C LYS A 30 -2.67 27.46 7.32
N PRO A 31 -1.96 28.56 7.04
CA PRO A 31 -0.63 28.50 6.45
C PRO A 31 0.31 27.55 7.22
N GLY A 32 1.04 26.70 6.51
CA GLY A 32 1.97 25.73 7.07
C GLY A 32 1.37 24.39 7.45
N TYR A 33 0.07 24.28 7.62
CA TYR A 33 -0.58 23.01 7.99
C TYR A 33 -0.72 22.03 6.82
N GLY A 34 -0.68 22.52 5.60
CA GLY A 34 -0.77 21.67 4.41
C GLY A 34 0.35 20.63 4.35
N ILE A 35 1.58 21.05 4.62
CA ILE A 35 2.74 20.14 4.64
C ILE A 35 2.60 19.11 5.77
N THR A 36 2.16 19.55 6.95
CA THR A 36 1.98 18.67 8.11
C THR A 36 0.91 17.61 7.86
N VAL A 37 -0.25 18.01 7.36
CA VAL A 37 -1.35 17.12 7.05
C VAL A 37 -0.98 16.17 5.91
N GLY A 38 -0.38 16.69 4.85
CA GLY A 38 0.03 15.91 3.69
C GLY A 38 1.08 14.86 4.05
N ASN A 39 2.06 15.21 4.87
CA ASN A 39 3.07 14.27 5.31
C ASN A 39 2.48 13.18 6.23
N ALA A 40 1.57 13.54 7.13
CA ALA A 40 0.87 12.58 7.97
C ALA A 40 0.02 11.60 7.15
N LEU A 41 -0.73 12.10 6.19
CA LEU A 41 -1.53 11.26 5.28
C LEU A 41 -0.65 10.33 4.44
N ARG A 42 0.46 10.83 3.92
CA ARG A 42 1.41 10.02 3.18
C ARG A 42 1.92 8.85 4.01
N ARG A 43 2.30 9.08 5.24
CA ARG A 43 2.81 8.05 6.15
C ARG A 43 1.74 7.01 6.47
N ILE A 44 0.52 7.44 6.72
CA ILE A 44 -0.61 6.54 7.01
C ILE A 44 -0.94 5.68 5.78
N LEU A 45 -0.98 6.28 4.60
CA LEU A 45 -1.27 5.57 3.36
C LEU A 45 -0.21 4.50 3.04
N LEU A 46 1.05 4.78 3.35
CA LEU A 46 2.14 3.83 3.11
C LEU A 46 2.21 2.70 4.15
N SER A 47 1.76 2.95 5.38
CA SER A 47 1.99 2.04 6.50
C SER A 47 0.73 1.32 7.00
N SER A 48 -0.45 1.87 6.79
CA SER A 48 -1.63 1.45 7.54
C SER A 48 -2.81 1.02 6.68
N LEU A 49 -2.75 1.16 5.37
CA LEU A 49 -3.78 0.64 4.50
C LEU A 49 -3.60 -0.85 4.31
N GLU A 50 -4.69 -1.57 4.48
CA GLU A 50 -4.73 -3.00 4.23
C GLU A 50 -4.77 -3.28 2.73
N GLY A 51 -4.11 -4.35 2.33
CA GLY A 51 -4.08 -4.79 0.95
C GLY A 51 -3.80 -6.28 0.87
N TYR A 52 -3.77 -6.80 -0.33
CA TYR A 52 -3.52 -8.20 -0.58
C TYR A 52 -2.20 -8.38 -1.30
N ALA A 53 -1.38 -9.26 -0.78
CA ALA A 53 -0.08 -9.58 -1.34
C ALA A 53 0.31 -11.00 -0.97
N ILE A 54 1.24 -11.57 -1.70
CA ILE A 54 1.85 -12.84 -1.34
C ILE A 54 2.74 -12.60 -0.11
N THR A 55 2.47 -13.33 0.97
CA THR A 55 3.24 -13.26 2.22
C THR A 55 4.23 -14.38 2.37
N ALA A 56 3.95 -15.53 1.79
CA ALA A 56 4.81 -16.71 1.85
C ALA A 56 4.61 -17.58 0.61
N ILE A 57 5.65 -18.30 0.22
CA ILE A 57 5.59 -19.28 -0.85
C ILE A 57 6.19 -20.60 -0.37
N LYS A 58 5.73 -21.67 -0.97
CA LYS A 58 6.31 -22.99 -0.77
C LYS A 58 6.53 -23.63 -2.13
N ILE A 59 7.77 -24.03 -2.40
CA ILE A 59 8.16 -24.69 -3.63
C ILE A 59 8.64 -26.09 -3.27
N GLN A 60 8.10 -27.11 -3.93
CA GLN A 60 8.51 -28.48 -3.67
C GLN A 60 9.99 -28.67 -4.01
N GLY A 61 10.75 -29.26 -3.08
CA GLY A 61 12.18 -29.51 -3.26
C GLY A 61 13.08 -28.31 -2.94
N VAL A 62 12.52 -27.21 -2.44
CA VAL A 62 13.28 -26.02 -2.07
C VAL A 62 13.16 -25.77 -0.58
N ASP A 63 14.30 -25.69 0.09
CA ASP A 63 14.38 -25.54 1.56
C ASP A 63 14.62 -24.08 1.98
N HIS A 64 15.24 -23.28 1.14
CA HIS A 64 15.58 -21.89 1.45
C HIS A 64 15.63 -21.01 0.19
N GLU A 65 15.66 -19.72 0.40
CA GLU A 65 15.58 -18.69 -0.65
C GLU A 65 16.80 -18.64 -1.58
N PHE A 66 17.93 -19.18 -1.18
CA PHE A 66 19.14 -19.19 -1.99
C PHE A 66 19.29 -20.47 -2.83
N ALA A 67 18.33 -21.38 -2.79
CA ALA A 67 18.35 -22.60 -3.57
C ALA A 67 18.12 -22.32 -5.05
N THR A 68 18.55 -23.28 -5.87
CA THR A 68 18.23 -23.31 -7.29
C THR A 68 17.34 -24.50 -7.60
N ILE A 69 16.57 -24.40 -8.67
CA ILE A 69 15.64 -25.45 -9.09
C ILE A 69 16.18 -26.04 -10.41
N PRO A 70 16.38 -27.38 -10.52
CA PRO A 70 16.79 -28.00 -11.76
C PRO A 70 15.79 -27.68 -12.90
N GLY A 71 16.32 -27.24 -14.04
CA GLY A 71 15.51 -26.89 -15.20
C GLY A 71 14.90 -25.49 -15.18
N VAL A 72 15.17 -24.71 -14.13
CA VAL A 72 14.70 -23.31 -13.99
C VAL A 72 15.93 -22.39 -14.02
N ILE A 73 15.91 -21.41 -14.89
CA ILE A 73 17.02 -20.45 -15.04
C ILE A 73 17.10 -19.53 -13.85
N GLU A 74 15.94 -19.06 -13.35
CA GLU A 74 15.83 -18.14 -12.23
C GLU A 74 16.19 -18.84 -10.91
N THR A 75 16.88 -18.14 -10.04
CA THR A 75 17.06 -18.55 -8.64
C THR A 75 15.74 -18.36 -7.87
N VAL A 76 15.65 -18.96 -6.70
CA VAL A 76 14.47 -18.76 -5.83
C VAL A 76 14.31 -17.30 -5.44
N VAL A 77 15.41 -16.57 -5.21
CA VAL A 77 15.38 -15.12 -4.96
C VAL A 77 14.75 -14.36 -6.13
N ASP A 78 15.10 -14.70 -7.36
CA ASP A 78 14.51 -14.08 -8.55
C ASP A 78 13.02 -14.33 -8.63
N ILE A 79 12.58 -15.55 -8.33
CA ILE A 79 11.16 -15.93 -8.29
C ILE A 79 10.42 -15.10 -7.24
N ILE A 80 10.99 -14.96 -6.04
CA ILE A 80 10.40 -14.16 -4.96
C ILE A 80 10.25 -12.70 -5.38
N LEU A 81 11.28 -12.13 -5.99
CA LEU A 81 11.25 -10.73 -6.46
C LEU A 81 10.19 -10.52 -7.54
N ASN A 82 10.03 -11.47 -8.44
CA ASN A 82 8.98 -11.42 -9.46
C ASN A 82 7.58 -11.52 -8.84
N LEU A 83 7.39 -12.41 -7.87
CA LEU A 83 6.12 -12.57 -7.19
C LEU A 83 5.72 -11.34 -6.37
N LYS A 84 6.67 -10.60 -5.83
CA LYS A 84 6.41 -9.33 -5.12
C LYS A 84 5.81 -8.26 -6.02
N GLN A 85 5.99 -8.35 -7.32
CA GLN A 85 5.44 -7.39 -8.27
C GLN A 85 4.00 -7.70 -8.67
N VAL A 86 3.49 -8.88 -8.35
CA VAL A 86 2.12 -9.28 -8.68
C VAL A 86 1.14 -8.55 -7.78
N ARG A 87 0.10 -8.01 -8.36
CA ARG A 87 -0.98 -7.32 -7.65
C ARG A 87 -2.19 -8.21 -7.55
N PHE A 88 -2.83 -8.18 -6.39
CA PHE A 88 -4.00 -9.00 -6.10
C PHE A 88 -5.19 -8.15 -5.71
N LYS A 89 -6.36 -8.60 -6.12
CA LYS A 89 -7.63 -8.03 -5.71
C LYS A 89 -8.50 -9.14 -5.16
N ARG A 90 -9.06 -8.91 -4.00
CA ARG A 90 -10.01 -9.86 -3.42
C ARG A 90 -11.34 -9.75 -4.14
N MET A 91 -11.86 -10.87 -4.60
CA MET A 91 -13.14 -10.91 -5.33
C MET A 91 -14.31 -11.30 -4.43
N VAL A 92 -14.06 -12.06 -3.38
CA VAL A 92 -15.07 -12.58 -2.46
C VAL A 92 -14.59 -12.38 -1.03
N GLU A 93 -15.47 -11.95 -0.14
CA GLU A 93 -15.15 -11.90 1.28
C GLU A 93 -14.93 -13.32 1.83
N GLY A 94 -13.96 -13.48 2.69
CA GLY A 94 -13.58 -14.77 3.24
C GLY A 94 -12.54 -14.60 4.34
N GLU A 95 -11.70 -15.61 4.51
CA GLU A 95 -10.64 -15.61 5.50
C GLU A 95 -9.58 -14.55 5.23
N ASP A 96 -8.87 -14.12 6.27
CA ASP A 96 -7.80 -13.12 6.17
C ASP A 96 -6.58 -13.63 5.40
N SER A 97 -6.46 -14.93 5.24
CA SER A 97 -5.35 -15.58 4.56
C SER A 97 -5.87 -16.73 3.70
N GLU A 98 -5.39 -16.84 2.50
CA GLU A 98 -5.83 -17.84 1.53
C GLU A 98 -4.63 -18.43 0.80
N ILE A 99 -4.69 -19.73 0.53
CA ILE A 99 -3.70 -20.45 -0.27
C ILE A 99 -4.20 -20.53 -1.72
N VAL A 100 -3.35 -20.14 -2.63
CA VAL A 100 -3.65 -20.14 -4.07
C VAL A 100 -2.74 -21.11 -4.79
#